data_c376275f7e3276d30dd49f56199f2afa
#
_entry.id   c376275f7e3276d30dd49f56199f2afa
#
_cell.length_a   1.000
_cell.length_b   1.000
_cell.length_c   1.000
_cell.angle_alpha   90.00
_cell.angle_beta   90.00
_cell.angle_gamma   90.00
#
_symmetry.space_group_name_H-M   'P 1'
#
loop_
_entity.id
_entity.type
_entity.pdbx_description
1 polymer ?
#
loop_
_entity_poly.entity_id
_entity_poly.type
_entity_poly.pdbx_seq_one_letter_code
_entity_poly.pdbx_strand_id
1 'polypeptide(L)'
;MENDGRYSINLNEKFGPLELIDTKALAAAVKDPWFNQTLCRVNDCVVRIGVFAGGEFHWHKHEKEDEFFFVLSGRFVIELEGLRKELGPHQGLLVPRHVMHKTSAPEPAVILMMEAASVKPTGD
;
A
#
# COMPACT_ATOMS: atom_id res chain seq x y z
N MET A 1 -5.51 -5.56 13.97
CA MET A 1 -5.32 -6.90 13.35
C MET A 1 -3.86 -7.29 13.40
N GLU A 2 -3.59 -8.51 13.77
CA GLU A 2 -2.23 -9.01 13.80
C GLU A 2 -1.83 -9.59 12.44
N ASN A 3 -0.53 -9.58 12.19
CA ASN A 3 0.02 -10.23 11.01
C ASN A 3 0.02 -11.75 11.24
N ASP A 4 -0.74 -12.48 10.46
CA ASP A 4 -0.90 -13.94 10.59
C ASP A 4 0.02 -14.73 9.64
N GLY A 5 1.05 -14.09 9.08
CA GLY A 5 1.98 -14.71 8.15
C GLY A 5 1.61 -14.59 6.68
N ARG A 6 0.38 -14.18 6.38
CA ARG A 6 -0.02 -13.93 4.98
C ARG A 6 0.50 -12.57 4.49
N TYR A 7 0.72 -11.66 5.42
CA TYR A 7 1.12 -10.30 5.11
C TYR A 7 2.55 -10.07 5.58
N SER A 8 3.39 -9.62 4.68
CA SER A 8 4.76 -9.19 4.99
C SER A 8 4.74 -7.66 4.99
N ILE A 9 4.75 -7.07 6.18
CA ILE A 9 4.67 -5.61 6.35
C ILE A 9 5.98 -5.14 6.98
N ASN A 10 6.74 -4.36 6.24
CA ASN A 10 8.08 -3.91 6.61
C ASN A 10 8.08 -2.38 6.70
N LEU A 11 8.26 -1.87 7.91
CA LEU A 11 8.16 -0.44 8.20
C LEU A 11 9.48 0.31 8.06
N ASN A 12 10.61 -0.39 8.10
CA ASN A 12 11.92 0.25 7.97
C ASN A 12 12.12 0.79 6.56
N GLU A 13 12.67 1.99 6.45
CA GLU A 13 13.01 2.60 5.17
C GLU A 13 14.10 1.77 4.50
N LYS A 14 13.79 1.23 3.33
CA LYS A 14 14.73 0.39 2.60
C LYS A 14 15.83 1.21 1.91
N PHE A 15 15.50 2.43 1.50
CA PHE A 15 16.40 3.28 0.74
C PHE A 15 16.64 4.59 1.47
N GLY A 16 17.89 5.02 1.50
CA GLY A 16 18.29 6.30 2.06
C GLY A 16 18.40 7.38 0.99
N PRO A 17 18.83 8.59 1.41
CA PRO A 17 19.00 9.69 0.46
C PRO A 17 19.93 9.32 -0.70
N LEU A 18 19.56 9.74 -1.89
CA LEU A 18 20.32 9.57 -3.13
C LEU A 18 20.48 8.13 -3.62
N GLU A 19 19.87 7.17 -2.95
CA GLU A 19 19.85 5.80 -3.45
C GLU A 19 18.77 5.66 -4.54
N LEU A 20 19.13 4.97 -5.63
CA LEU A 20 18.16 4.70 -6.70
C LEU A 20 17.15 3.67 -6.24
N ILE A 21 15.87 3.98 -6.45
CA ILE A 21 14.77 3.08 -6.14
C ILE A 21 14.22 2.56 -7.47
N ASP A 22 14.36 1.26 -7.70
CA ASP A 22 13.83 0.59 -8.89
C ASP A 22 12.69 -0.32 -8.45
N THR A 23 11.45 0.18 -8.59
CA THR A 23 10.27 -0.57 -8.13
C THR A 23 10.04 -1.82 -8.94
N LYS A 24 10.40 -1.82 -10.22
CA LYS A 24 10.23 -2.99 -11.07
C LYS A 24 11.15 -4.12 -10.63
N ALA A 25 12.41 -3.81 -10.36
CA ALA A 25 13.37 -4.79 -9.87
C ALA A 25 12.98 -5.32 -8.49
N LEU A 26 12.53 -4.42 -7.61
CA LEU A 26 12.10 -4.80 -6.27
C LEU A 26 10.90 -5.75 -6.33
N ALA A 27 9.88 -5.39 -7.11
CA ALA A 27 8.68 -6.20 -7.25
C ALA A 27 8.99 -7.59 -7.81
N ALA A 28 9.91 -7.68 -8.77
CA ALA A 28 10.31 -8.95 -9.37
C ALA A 28 10.97 -9.90 -8.36
N ALA A 29 11.59 -9.36 -7.31
CA ALA A 29 12.28 -10.15 -6.30
C ALA A 29 11.36 -10.60 -5.14
N VAL A 30 10.15 -10.04 -5.05
CA VAL A 30 9.21 -10.36 -3.97
C VAL A 30 8.55 -11.70 -4.23
N LYS A 31 8.50 -12.54 -3.18
CA LYS A 31 7.89 -13.88 -3.24
C LYS A 31 6.70 -14.02 -2.29
N ASP A 32 6.53 -13.07 -1.39
CA ASP A 32 5.39 -13.09 -0.46
C ASP A 32 4.10 -12.77 -1.20
N PRO A 33 2.97 -13.39 -0.84
CA PRO A 33 1.70 -13.13 -1.54
C PRO A 33 1.14 -11.73 -1.29
N TRP A 34 1.49 -11.11 -0.15
CA TRP A 34 1.07 -9.75 0.17
C TRP A 34 2.23 -9.03 0.86
N PHE A 35 2.95 -8.24 0.09
CA PHE A 35 4.19 -7.59 0.55
C PHE A 35 4.00 -6.08 0.59
N ASN A 36 4.42 -5.47 1.69
CA ASN A 36 4.34 -4.04 1.92
C ASN A 36 5.67 -3.58 2.52
N GLN A 37 6.30 -2.58 1.90
CA GLN A 37 7.61 -2.11 2.30
C GLN A 37 7.69 -0.60 2.23
N THR A 38 8.18 0.03 3.29
CA THR A 38 8.52 1.45 3.25
C THR A 38 9.77 1.62 2.40
N LEU A 39 9.67 2.45 1.37
CA LEU A 39 10.79 2.70 0.44
C LEU A 39 11.69 3.80 0.97
N CYS A 40 11.12 4.95 1.26
CA CYS A 40 11.87 6.13 1.69
C CYS A 40 10.96 7.08 2.47
N ARG A 41 11.59 8.08 3.04
CA ARG A 41 10.91 9.10 3.82
C ARG A 41 11.07 10.47 3.15
N VAL A 42 9.98 11.23 3.10
CA VAL A 42 9.97 12.60 2.60
C VAL A 42 9.37 13.46 3.71
N ASN A 43 10.24 14.14 4.47
CA ASN A 43 9.82 14.92 5.65
C ASN A 43 9.03 14.03 6.62
N ASP A 44 7.77 14.37 6.90
CA ASP A 44 6.92 13.60 7.82
C ASP A 44 6.10 12.52 7.10
N CYS A 45 6.35 12.30 5.82
CA CYS A 45 5.64 11.32 5.01
C CYS A 45 6.56 10.19 4.60
N VAL A 46 5.97 9.04 4.32
CA VAL A 46 6.68 7.89 3.78
C VAL A 46 6.06 7.48 2.46
N VAL A 47 6.91 6.95 1.58
CA VAL A 47 6.50 6.32 0.34
C VAL A 47 6.70 4.82 0.53
N ARG A 48 5.64 4.05 0.29
CA ARG A 48 5.64 2.61 0.49
C ARG A 48 5.28 1.92 -0.82
N ILE A 49 5.73 0.70 -0.97
CA ILE A 49 5.34 -0.14 -2.11
C ILE A 49 4.51 -1.32 -1.60
N GLY A 50 3.46 -1.65 -2.34
CA GLY A 50 2.70 -2.87 -2.15
C GLY A 50 2.91 -3.75 -3.36
N VAL A 51 3.26 -5.02 -3.12
CA VAL A 51 3.41 -6.03 -4.17
C VAL A 51 2.53 -7.19 -3.78
N PHE A 52 1.45 -7.37 -4.53
CA PHE A 52 0.41 -8.33 -4.18
C PHE A 52 0.25 -9.35 -5.29
N ALA A 53 0.33 -10.63 -4.95
CA ALA A 53 0.09 -11.72 -5.90
C ALA A 53 -1.40 -11.85 -6.21
N GLY A 54 -2.23 -11.40 -5.29
CA GLY A 54 -3.68 -11.45 -5.34
C GLY A 54 -4.22 -11.48 -3.91
N GLY A 55 -5.52 -11.46 -3.76
CA GLY A 55 -6.14 -11.54 -2.44
C GLY A 55 -6.59 -10.19 -1.92
N GLU A 56 -6.88 -10.14 -0.64
CA GLU A 56 -7.43 -8.94 -0.02
C GLU A 56 -6.86 -8.69 1.37
N PHE A 57 -6.90 -7.43 1.76
CA PHE A 57 -6.58 -7.00 3.11
C PHE A 57 -7.89 -6.80 3.88
N HIS A 58 -7.83 -6.56 5.18
CA HIS A 58 -9.03 -6.42 6.01
C HIS A 58 -9.62 -5.00 5.94
N TRP A 59 -10.87 -4.86 6.35
CA TRP A 59 -11.49 -3.56 6.56
C TRP A 59 -10.77 -2.82 7.68
N HIS A 60 -10.42 -1.55 7.45
CA HIS A 60 -9.77 -0.73 8.46
C HIS A 60 -9.93 0.75 8.13
N LYS A 61 -9.54 1.59 9.07
CA LYS A 61 -9.49 3.04 8.87
C LYS A 61 -8.33 3.62 9.67
N HIS A 62 -7.98 4.85 9.35
CA HIS A 62 -6.97 5.62 10.06
C HIS A 62 -7.63 6.86 10.65
N GLU A 63 -7.38 7.12 11.94
CA GLU A 63 -8.05 8.21 12.65
C GLU A 63 -7.43 9.58 12.36
N LYS A 64 -6.15 9.63 12.03
CA LYS A 64 -5.40 10.88 11.90
C LYS A 64 -4.75 11.08 10.55
N GLU A 65 -4.70 10.06 9.70
CA GLU A 65 -3.91 10.11 8.47
C GLU A 65 -4.77 9.87 7.25
N ASP A 66 -4.53 10.68 6.22
CA ASP A 66 -5.01 10.39 4.88
C ASP A 66 -4.03 9.42 4.23
N GLU A 67 -4.50 8.66 3.26
CA GLU A 67 -3.68 7.65 2.59
C GLU A 67 -3.86 7.74 1.09
N PHE A 68 -2.76 7.87 0.33
CA PHE A 68 -2.82 7.95 -1.13
C PHE A 68 -2.33 6.63 -1.73
N PHE A 69 -3.09 6.11 -2.69
CA PHE A 69 -2.76 4.90 -3.43
C PHE A 69 -2.56 5.23 -4.90
N PHE A 70 -1.55 4.64 -5.52
CA PHE A 70 -1.27 4.84 -6.93
C PHE A 70 -0.79 3.52 -7.55
N VAL A 71 -1.47 3.05 -8.61
CA VAL A 71 -1.17 1.76 -9.22
C VAL A 71 -0.06 1.90 -10.27
N LEU A 72 0.97 1.07 -10.15
CA LEU A 72 2.04 0.98 -11.14
C LEU A 72 1.72 -0.10 -12.16
N SER A 73 1.23 -1.26 -11.72
CA SER A 73 0.86 -2.35 -12.61
C SER A 73 -0.23 -3.21 -11.98
N GLY A 74 -0.98 -3.91 -12.83
CA GLY A 74 -2.07 -4.76 -12.37
C GLY A 74 -3.34 -3.98 -12.06
N ARG A 75 -4.18 -4.56 -11.21
CA ARG A 75 -5.44 -3.94 -10.80
C ARG A 75 -5.58 -3.99 -9.30
N PHE A 76 -6.05 -2.88 -8.74
CA PHE A 76 -6.21 -2.73 -7.32
C PHE A 76 -7.60 -2.17 -7.03
N VAL A 77 -8.28 -2.72 -6.03
CA VAL A 77 -9.64 -2.33 -5.70
C VAL A 77 -9.67 -1.77 -4.29
N ILE A 78 -10.29 -0.61 -4.14
CA ILE A 78 -10.52 0.00 -2.83
C ILE A 78 -12.03 0.04 -2.62
N GLU A 79 -12.51 -0.75 -1.66
CA GLU A 79 -13.90 -0.76 -1.28
C GLU A 79 -14.14 0.19 -0.12
N LEU A 80 -15.19 0.98 -0.24
CA LEU A 80 -15.67 1.93 0.74
C LEU A 80 -17.11 1.57 1.05
N GLU A 81 -17.69 2.14 2.08
CA GLU A 81 -19.11 1.90 2.36
C GLU A 81 -19.96 2.38 1.17
N GLY A 82 -20.68 1.44 0.56
CA GLY A 82 -21.56 1.72 -0.56
C GLY A 82 -20.88 2.15 -1.85
N LEU A 83 -19.54 2.01 -1.94
CA LEU A 83 -18.80 2.45 -3.11
C LEU A 83 -17.59 1.54 -3.33
N ARG A 84 -17.28 1.27 -4.59
CA ARG A 84 -16.14 0.46 -4.99
C ARG A 84 -15.36 1.21 -6.06
N LYS A 85 -14.06 1.38 -5.85
CA LYS A 85 -13.16 2.00 -6.83
C LYS A 85 -12.18 0.97 -7.34
N GLU A 86 -12.16 0.77 -8.65
CA GLU A 86 -11.17 -0.10 -9.30
C GLU A 86 -10.13 0.78 -9.97
N LEU A 87 -8.86 0.48 -9.68
CA LEU A 87 -7.73 1.25 -10.20
C LEU A 87 -6.88 0.35 -11.09
N GLY A 88 -6.56 0.86 -12.27
CA GLY A 88 -5.56 0.25 -13.17
C GLY A 88 -4.27 1.05 -13.15
N PRO A 89 -3.29 0.66 -14.00
CA PRO A 89 -2.01 1.36 -14.05
C PRO A 89 -2.17 2.86 -14.29
N HIS A 90 -1.36 3.65 -13.59
CA HIS A 90 -1.35 5.12 -13.68
C HIS A 90 -2.59 5.78 -13.10
N GLN A 91 -3.37 5.07 -12.29
CA GLN A 91 -4.53 5.63 -11.60
C GLN A 91 -4.31 5.62 -10.11
N GLY A 92 -4.82 6.64 -9.43
CA GLY A 92 -4.66 6.79 -7.99
C GLY A 92 -5.92 7.24 -7.30
N LEU A 93 -5.93 7.13 -5.98
CA LEU A 93 -7.07 7.52 -5.14
C LEU A 93 -6.57 7.97 -3.77
N LEU A 94 -7.11 9.07 -3.29
CA LEU A 94 -6.88 9.51 -1.92
C LEU A 94 -8.02 9.02 -1.04
N VAL A 95 -7.67 8.26 -0.01
CA VAL A 95 -8.62 7.82 1.02
C VAL A 95 -8.40 8.71 2.24
N PRO A 96 -9.36 9.58 2.58
CA PRO A 96 -9.19 10.47 3.72
C PRO A 96 -9.29 9.72 5.05
N ARG A 97 -8.78 10.34 6.10
CA ARG A 97 -8.91 9.82 7.46
C ARG A 97 -10.37 9.57 7.80
N HIS A 98 -10.62 8.67 8.73
CA HIS A 98 -11.93 8.27 9.23
C HIS A 98 -12.77 7.45 8.22
N VAL A 99 -12.28 7.25 6.99
CA VAL A 99 -13.03 6.48 6.00
C VAL A 99 -12.67 5.01 6.11
N MET A 100 -13.66 4.20 6.44
CA MET A 100 -13.49 2.74 6.49
C MET A 100 -13.29 2.22 5.07
N HIS A 101 -12.23 1.43 4.87
CA HIS A 101 -11.91 0.90 3.55
C HIS A 101 -11.30 -0.49 3.63
N LYS A 102 -11.41 -1.21 2.51
CA LYS A 102 -10.79 -2.51 2.33
C LYS A 102 -10.13 -2.53 0.97
N THR A 103 -8.91 -3.04 0.90
CA THR A 103 -8.17 -3.14 -0.35
C THR A 103 -8.08 -4.58 -0.81
N SER A 104 -8.06 -4.77 -2.13
CA SER A 104 -7.89 -6.09 -2.72
C SER A 104 -7.20 -5.99 -4.07
N ALA A 105 -6.55 -7.09 -4.45
CA ALA A 105 -5.90 -7.22 -5.75
C ALA A 105 -6.54 -8.42 -6.47
N PRO A 106 -7.46 -8.20 -7.43
CA PRO A 106 -8.09 -9.30 -8.15
C PRO A 106 -7.13 -10.04 -9.07
N GLU A 107 -5.99 -9.41 -9.37
CA GLU A 107 -4.87 -10.00 -10.11
C GLU A 107 -3.58 -9.43 -9.53
N PRO A 108 -2.40 -9.97 -9.87
CA PRO A 108 -1.15 -9.43 -9.35
C PRO A 108 -1.04 -7.93 -9.60
N ALA A 109 -0.67 -7.19 -8.58
CA ALA A 109 -0.61 -5.73 -8.64
C ALA A 109 0.59 -5.19 -7.89
N VAL A 110 1.13 -4.08 -8.39
CA VAL A 110 2.18 -3.30 -7.74
C VAL A 110 1.65 -1.88 -7.58
N ILE A 111 1.67 -1.39 -6.34
CA ILE A 111 1.16 -0.07 -6.03
C ILE A 111 2.17 0.74 -5.21
N LEU A 112 2.04 2.05 -5.28
CA LEU A 112 2.70 2.96 -4.35
C LEU A 112 1.66 3.51 -3.39
N MET A 113 2.08 3.75 -2.17
CA MET A 113 1.28 4.43 -1.15
C MET A 113 2.10 5.58 -0.59
N MET A 114 1.45 6.72 -0.37
CA MET A 114 2.05 7.86 0.32
C MET A 114 1.18 8.21 1.50
N GLU A 115 1.81 8.34 2.66
CA GLU A 115 1.09 8.53 3.91
C GLU A 115 2.02 9.13 4.96
N ALA A 116 1.44 9.67 6.04
CA ALA A 116 2.25 10.14 7.16
C ALA A 116 2.99 8.97 7.79
N ALA A 117 4.21 9.24 8.29
CA ALA A 117 5.03 8.20 8.91
C ALA A 117 4.36 7.57 10.14
N SER A 118 3.39 8.25 10.74
CA SER A 118 2.63 7.76 11.90
C SER A 118 1.58 6.72 11.54
N VAL A 119 1.28 6.51 10.25
CA VAL A 119 0.26 5.55 9.83
C VAL A 119 0.61 4.14 10.29
N LYS A 120 -0.42 3.44 10.77
CA LYS A 120 -0.34 2.00 11.04
C LYS A 120 -0.97 1.28 9.84
N PRO A 121 -0.19 0.56 9.02
CA PRO A 121 -0.73 -0.06 7.80
C PRO A 121 -1.94 -0.97 8.04
N THR A 122 -2.03 -1.56 9.22
CA THR A 122 -3.14 -2.46 9.59
C THR A 122 -4.38 -1.71 10.08
N GLY A 123 -4.31 -0.37 10.20
CA GLY A 123 -5.38 0.44 10.75
C GLY A 123 -5.23 0.71 12.24
N ASP A 124 -5.97 1.67 12.71
CA ASP A 124 -5.95 2.08 14.13
C ASP A 124 -6.86 1.22 14.99
#